data_b547d9ad6b525627a6d703576e681c45
#
_entry.id   b547d9ad6b525627a6d703576e681c45
#
_cell.length_a   1.000
_cell.length_b   1.000
_cell.length_c   1.000
_cell.angle_alpha   90.00
_cell.angle_beta   90.00
_cell.angle_gamma   90.00
#
_symmetry.space_group_name_H-M   'P 1'
#
loop_
_entity.id
_entity.type
_entity.pdbx_description
1 polymer ?
#
loop_
_entity_poly.entity_id
_entity_poly.type
_entity_poly.pdbx_seq_one_letter_code
_entity_poly.pdbx_strand_id
1 'polypeptide(L)'
;MAKKYRGSSYKNASMLEVTGVSELLNKIEAVGGKVIPAATEMARKSLEIIGENMNEFMQKHKATGDTLNSYDMHADINQGDNTIKGVVGYDVKKGGLPAIFLDVGTPNQKGHFWKYYAVENTRRQVEQIQQETLNKILEDLK
;
A
#
# COMPACT_ATOMS: atom_id res chain seq x y z
N MET A 1 -8.66 -11.86 -10.43
CA MET A 1 -8.23 -11.03 -11.54
C MET A 1 -6.82 -10.52 -11.27
N ALA A 2 -5.86 -10.94 -12.08
CA ALA A 2 -4.48 -10.52 -11.89
C ALA A 2 -4.36 -9.00 -12.15
N LYS A 3 -4.16 -8.22 -11.10
CA LYS A 3 -3.79 -6.84 -11.27
C LYS A 3 -2.38 -6.79 -11.86
N LYS A 4 -2.25 -6.20 -13.02
CA LYS A 4 -0.94 -5.95 -13.59
C LYS A 4 -0.14 -5.08 -12.63
N TYR A 5 0.90 -5.65 -12.07
CA TYR A 5 1.91 -4.86 -11.37
C TYR A 5 2.59 -3.97 -12.40
N ARG A 6 2.17 -2.73 -12.49
CA ARG A 6 2.91 -1.75 -13.24
C ARG A 6 4.08 -1.28 -12.38
N GLY A 7 5.15 -2.03 -12.44
CA GLY A 7 6.44 -1.49 -12.08
C GLY A 7 6.84 -0.49 -13.15
N SER A 8 6.47 0.76 -12.97
CA SER A 8 6.75 1.79 -13.98
C SER A 8 8.20 2.28 -13.96
N SER A 9 8.96 1.90 -12.95
CA SER A 9 10.39 2.15 -12.90
C SER A 9 11.08 1.11 -12.02
N TYR A 10 12.31 0.80 -12.36
CA TYR A 10 13.18 -0.07 -11.58
C TYR A 10 13.23 0.32 -10.09
N LYS A 11 13.15 1.60 -9.81
CA LYS A 11 13.16 2.16 -8.47
C LYS A 11 12.00 1.66 -7.59
N ASN A 12 10.84 1.39 -8.18
CA ASN A 12 9.62 1.02 -7.47
C ASN A 12 9.24 -0.45 -7.68
N ALA A 13 10.12 -1.29 -8.27
CA ALA A 13 9.82 -2.68 -8.57
C ALA A 13 9.51 -3.53 -7.32
N SER A 14 10.02 -3.13 -6.15
CA SER A 14 9.76 -3.80 -4.87
C SER A 14 8.69 -3.10 -4.02
N MET A 15 7.96 -2.15 -4.60
CA MET A 15 6.93 -1.39 -3.89
C MET A 15 5.54 -1.65 -4.47
N LEU A 16 4.54 -1.59 -3.62
CA LEU A 16 3.14 -1.64 -3.97
C LEU A 16 2.58 -0.21 -3.98
N GLU A 17 2.01 0.20 -5.10
CA GLU A 17 1.32 1.46 -5.25
C GLU A 17 -0.19 1.25 -5.18
N VAL A 18 -0.86 2.00 -4.31
CA VAL A 18 -2.31 1.94 -4.15
C VAL A 18 -2.92 3.27 -4.59
N THR A 19 -3.79 3.22 -5.60
CA THR A 19 -4.53 4.37 -6.11
C THR A 19 -6.01 4.01 -6.24
N GLY A 20 -6.89 4.97 -6.31
CA GLY A 20 -8.30 4.71 -6.63
C GLY A 20 -9.34 5.26 -5.68
N VAL A 21 -8.97 6.19 -4.81
CA VAL A 21 -9.92 6.83 -3.89
C VAL A 21 -10.49 8.12 -4.47
N SER A 22 -10.03 8.55 -5.66
CA SER A 22 -10.36 9.85 -6.25
C SER A 22 -11.84 10.07 -6.53
N GLU A 23 -12.55 9.06 -7.04
CA GLU A 23 -14.00 9.20 -7.33
C GLU A 23 -14.83 9.40 -6.06
N LEU A 24 -14.49 8.65 -5.01
CA LEU A 24 -15.17 8.78 -3.73
C LEU A 24 -14.89 10.16 -3.11
N LEU A 25 -13.66 10.62 -3.16
CA LEU A 25 -13.26 11.94 -2.67
C LEU A 25 -13.96 13.06 -3.41
N ASN A 26 -14.09 12.99 -4.73
CA ASN A 26 -14.78 13.99 -5.53
C ASN A 26 -16.26 14.11 -5.16
N LYS A 27 -16.92 13.01 -4.87
CA LYS A 27 -18.30 13.00 -4.42
C LYS A 27 -18.49 13.60 -3.02
N ILE A 28 -17.50 13.44 -2.18
CA ILE A 28 -17.54 13.87 -0.78
C ILE A 28 -17.00 15.29 -0.61
N GLU A 29 -16.12 15.76 -1.49
CA GLU A 29 -15.55 17.11 -1.44
C GLU A 29 -16.61 18.21 -1.56
N ALA A 30 -17.72 17.92 -2.25
CA ALA A 30 -18.90 18.80 -2.29
C ALA A 30 -19.52 19.05 -0.91
N VAL A 31 -19.11 18.33 0.14
CA VAL A 31 -19.78 18.31 1.44
C VAL A 31 -18.93 18.83 2.61
N GLY A 32 -17.62 19.12 2.43
CA GLY A 32 -16.82 19.82 3.46
C GLY A 32 -15.36 19.36 3.61
N GLY A 33 -14.50 20.28 3.99
CA GLY A 33 -13.05 20.14 4.03
C GLY A 33 -12.45 19.18 5.06
N LYS A 34 -13.23 18.38 5.79
CA LYS A 34 -12.74 17.38 6.75
C LYS A 34 -12.48 16.01 6.14
N VAL A 35 -12.82 15.84 4.88
CA VAL A 35 -12.75 14.55 4.19
C VAL A 35 -11.31 14.17 3.83
N ILE A 36 -10.50 15.13 3.40
CA ILE A 36 -9.12 14.87 2.98
C ILE A 36 -8.27 14.32 4.14
N PRO A 37 -8.29 14.91 5.37
CA PRO A 37 -7.58 14.34 6.50
C PRO A 37 -8.05 12.92 6.86
N ALA A 38 -9.36 12.67 6.82
CA ALA A 38 -9.91 11.36 7.13
C ALA A 38 -9.52 10.31 6.09
N ALA A 39 -9.56 10.66 4.81
CA ALA A 39 -9.15 9.77 3.72
C ALA A 39 -7.64 9.49 3.76
N THR A 40 -6.83 10.47 4.12
CA THR A 40 -5.38 10.31 4.30
C THR A 40 -5.08 9.32 5.44
N GLU A 41 -5.76 9.47 6.55
CA GLU A 41 -5.61 8.58 7.70
C GLU A 41 -6.07 7.15 7.36
N MET A 42 -7.14 7.01 6.61
CA MET A 42 -7.61 5.72 6.10
C MET A 42 -6.55 5.06 5.21
N ALA A 43 -5.96 5.82 4.29
CA ALA A 43 -4.90 5.33 3.41
C ALA A 43 -3.69 4.89 4.23
N ARG A 44 -3.27 5.69 5.20
CA ARG A 44 -2.15 5.38 6.08
C ARG A 44 -2.38 4.08 6.86
N LYS A 45 -3.54 3.92 7.47
CA LYS A 45 -3.90 2.70 8.22
C LYS A 45 -3.95 1.47 7.32
N SER A 46 -4.49 1.61 6.12
CA SER A 46 -4.53 0.52 5.15
C SER A 46 -3.13 0.09 4.73
N LEU A 47 -2.24 1.04 4.48
CA LEU A 47 -0.85 0.76 4.14
C LEU A 47 -0.09 0.11 5.30
N GLU A 48 -0.34 0.52 6.53
CA GLU A 48 0.25 -0.09 7.72
C GLU A 48 -0.09 -1.58 7.82
N ILE A 49 -1.36 -1.94 7.60
CA ILE A 49 -1.81 -3.32 7.66
C ILE A 49 -1.16 -4.16 6.55
N ILE A 50 -1.12 -3.63 5.34
CA ILE A 50 -0.45 -4.29 4.22
C ILE A 50 1.04 -4.44 4.51
N GLY A 51 1.68 -3.39 5.01
CA GLY A 51 3.10 -3.38 5.35
C GLY A 51 3.46 -4.36 6.47
N GLU A 52 2.63 -4.48 7.48
CA GLU A 52 2.83 -5.46 8.55
C GLU A 52 2.82 -6.89 7.99
N ASN A 53 1.91 -7.19 7.08
CA ASN A 53 1.85 -8.50 6.43
C ASN A 53 3.10 -8.75 5.57
N MET A 54 3.56 -7.75 4.83
CA MET A 54 4.81 -7.82 4.07
C MET A 54 6.01 -8.10 4.99
N ASN A 55 6.10 -7.39 6.10
CA ASN A 55 7.20 -7.54 7.05
C ASN A 55 7.20 -8.89 7.74
N GLU A 56 6.04 -9.46 8.04
CA GLU A 56 5.94 -10.82 8.54
C GLU A 56 6.55 -11.83 7.56
N PHE A 57 6.25 -11.69 6.27
CA PHE A 57 6.83 -12.54 5.25
C PHE A 57 8.36 -12.35 5.17
N MET A 58 8.83 -11.10 5.14
CA MET A 58 10.27 -10.80 5.07
C MET A 58 11.01 -11.28 6.31
N GLN A 59 10.40 -11.22 7.47
CA GLN A 59 10.99 -11.74 8.71
C GLN A 59 11.25 -13.24 8.63
N LYS A 60 10.38 -14.00 8.01
CA LYS A 60 10.54 -15.45 7.79
C LYS A 60 11.65 -15.77 6.77
N HIS A 61 11.96 -14.84 5.89
CA HIS A 61 12.98 -15.01 4.84
C HIS A 61 14.22 -14.15 5.07
N LYS A 62 14.42 -13.73 6.30
CA LYS A 62 15.50 -12.83 6.69
C LYS A 62 16.86 -13.54 6.61
N ALA A 63 17.79 -12.97 5.83
CA ALA A 63 19.20 -13.37 5.82
C ALA A 63 20.05 -12.42 6.68
N THR A 64 20.10 -11.13 6.32
CA THR A 64 20.91 -10.11 7.02
C THR A 64 20.06 -9.06 7.74
N GLY A 65 18.80 -8.92 7.38
CA GLY A 65 17.92 -7.87 7.87
C GLY A 65 17.96 -6.58 7.05
N ASP A 66 18.81 -6.48 6.04
CA ASP A 66 18.94 -5.28 5.21
C ASP A 66 17.64 -4.98 4.46
N THR A 67 16.95 -6.00 3.97
CA THR A 67 15.67 -5.87 3.31
C THR A 67 14.62 -5.28 4.25
N LEU A 68 14.52 -5.79 5.48
CA LEU A 68 13.59 -5.24 6.49
C LEU A 68 13.92 -3.80 6.83
N ASN A 69 15.20 -3.46 6.93
CA ASN A 69 15.64 -2.10 7.22
C ASN A 69 15.38 -1.11 6.08
N SER A 70 15.16 -1.61 4.86
CA SER A 70 14.83 -0.80 3.70
C SER A 70 13.34 -0.51 3.56
N TYR A 71 12.52 -0.99 4.50
CA TYR A 71 11.08 -0.77 4.49
C TYR A 71 10.74 0.72 4.49
N ASP A 72 9.84 1.09 3.61
CA ASP A 72 9.34 2.46 3.49
C ASP A 72 7.84 2.46 3.23
N MET A 73 7.16 3.41 3.84
CA MET A 73 5.73 3.61 3.67
C MET A 73 5.44 5.11 3.66
N HIS A 74 4.75 5.57 2.63
CA HIS A 74 4.29 6.96 2.57
C HIS A 74 3.00 7.09 1.78
N ALA A 75 2.24 8.13 2.08
CA ALA A 75 1.05 8.48 1.35
C ALA A 75 1.16 9.94 0.89
N ASP A 76 1.01 10.16 -0.40
CA ASP A 76 1.08 11.47 -1.01
C ASP A 76 -0.31 11.91 -1.46
N ILE A 77 -0.63 13.16 -1.20
CA ILE A 77 -1.87 13.78 -1.63
C ILE A 77 -1.58 14.68 -2.83
N ASN A 78 -2.24 14.42 -3.93
CA ASN A 78 -2.23 15.33 -5.06
C ASN A 78 -3.49 16.21 -4.99
N GLN A 79 -3.32 17.45 -4.57
CA GLN A 79 -4.42 18.39 -4.44
C GLN A 79 -5.01 18.83 -5.78
N GLY A 80 -4.26 18.67 -6.88
CA GLY A 80 -4.71 19.07 -8.21
C GLY A 80 -5.83 18.19 -8.76
N ASP A 81 -5.83 16.89 -8.46
CA ASP A 81 -6.82 15.91 -8.92
C ASP A 81 -7.51 15.16 -7.76
N ASN A 82 -7.28 15.59 -6.53
CA ASN A 82 -7.83 14.97 -5.32
C ASN A 82 -7.53 13.47 -5.20
N THR A 83 -6.33 13.08 -5.61
CA THR A 83 -5.89 11.68 -5.55
C THR A 83 -4.97 11.48 -4.36
N ILE A 84 -5.19 10.38 -3.64
CA ILE A 84 -4.27 9.92 -2.61
C ILE A 84 -3.52 8.73 -3.18
N LYS A 85 -2.19 8.83 -3.19
CA LYS A 85 -1.29 7.77 -3.63
C LYS A 85 -0.53 7.23 -2.44
N GLY A 86 -0.74 5.96 -2.11
CA GLY A 86 0.00 5.29 -1.08
C GLY A 86 1.05 4.35 -1.67
N VAL A 87 2.22 4.33 -1.07
CA VAL A 87 3.33 3.46 -1.46
C VAL A 87 3.85 2.76 -0.21
N VAL A 88 3.99 1.45 -0.29
CA VAL A 88 4.55 0.63 0.77
C VAL A 88 5.44 -0.46 0.17
N GLY A 89 6.59 -0.71 0.75
CA GLY A 89 7.50 -1.73 0.28
C GLY A 89 8.94 -1.54 0.76
N TYR A 90 9.87 -1.97 -0.06
CA TYR A 90 11.29 -2.02 0.29
C TYR A 90 12.10 -1.23 -0.75
N ASP A 91 12.92 -0.30 -0.25
CA ASP A 91 13.74 0.56 -1.11
C ASP A 91 14.93 -0.22 -1.64
N VAL A 92 14.94 -0.43 -2.96
CA VAL A 92 16.03 -1.16 -3.66
C VAL A 92 17.39 -0.52 -3.40
N LYS A 93 17.45 0.80 -3.33
CA LYS A 93 18.71 1.53 -3.10
C LYS A 93 19.24 1.38 -1.68
N LYS A 94 18.40 0.99 -0.74
CA LYS A 94 18.75 0.85 0.69
C LYS A 94 18.83 -0.60 1.16
N GLY A 95 18.90 -1.56 0.23
CA GLY A 95 19.01 -2.98 0.56
C GLY A 95 17.76 -3.80 0.26
N GLY A 96 16.77 -3.24 -0.43
CA GLY A 96 15.52 -3.92 -0.76
C GLY A 96 15.57 -4.80 -2.02
N LEU A 97 16.69 -4.89 -2.71
CA LEU A 97 16.80 -5.66 -3.94
C LEU A 97 16.40 -7.15 -3.78
N PRO A 98 16.76 -7.86 -2.71
CA PRO A 98 16.33 -9.24 -2.53
C PRO A 98 14.81 -9.42 -2.51
N ALA A 99 14.05 -8.39 -2.13
CA ALA A 99 12.59 -8.43 -2.13
C ALA A 99 12.01 -8.69 -3.53
N ILE A 100 12.63 -8.16 -4.58
CA ILE A 100 12.21 -8.39 -5.96
C ILE A 100 12.34 -9.87 -6.30
N PHE A 101 13.47 -10.49 -5.97
CA PHE A 101 13.72 -11.90 -6.28
C PHE A 101 12.82 -12.83 -5.46
N LEU A 102 12.51 -12.47 -4.23
CA LEU A 102 11.55 -13.22 -3.41
C LEU A 102 10.12 -13.13 -3.98
N ASP A 103 9.78 -12.02 -4.60
CA ASP A 103 8.46 -11.83 -5.19
C ASP A 103 8.30 -12.62 -6.50
N VAL A 104 9.15 -12.35 -7.47
CA VAL A 104 9.01 -12.91 -8.84
C VAL A 104 9.82 -14.19 -9.07
N GLY A 105 10.79 -14.47 -8.22
CA GLY A 105 11.67 -15.61 -8.36
C GLY A 105 12.89 -15.36 -9.25
N THR A 106 13.74 -16.35 -9.32
CA THR A 106 14.93 -16.39 -10.17
C THR A 106 14.95 -17.72 -10.93
N PRO A 107 15.85 -17.92 -11.92
CA PRO A 107 15.97 -19.22 -12.57
C PRO A 107 16.24 -20.39 -11.62
N ASN A 108 16.82 -20.11 -10.44
CA ASN A 108 17.18 -21.11 -9.45
C ASN A 108 16.23 -21.18 -8.24
N GLN A 109 15.28 -20.26 -8.14
CA GLN A 109 14.39 -20.15 -6.99
C GLN A 109 13.00 -19.69 -7.42
N LYS A 110 11.96 -20.40 -6.95
CA LYS A 110 10.59 -20.05 -7.22
C LYS A 110 10.19 -18.76 -6.49
N GLY A 111 9.44 -17.88 -7.15
CA GLY A 111 8.87 -16.68 -6.54
C GLY A 111 7.77 -17.00 -5.54
N HIS A 112 7.64 -16.15 -4.53
CA HIS A 112 6.62 -16.28 -3.48
C HIS A 112 5.43 -15.37 -3.69
N PHE A 113 5.52 -14.38 -4.59
CA PHE A 113 4.45 -13.41 -4.88
C PHE A 113 3.95 -12.70 -3.61
N TRP A 114 4.87 -12.24 -2.77
CA TRP A 114 4.54 -11.66 -1.47
C TRP A 114 3.71 -10.38 -1.58
N LYS A 115 3.87 -9.59 -2.64
CA LYS A 115 3.03 -8.40 -2.86
C LYS A 115 1.56 -8.79 -3.07
N TYR A 116 1.33 -9.77 -3.90
CA TYR A 116 -0.01 -10.28 -4.16
C TYR A 116 -0.67 -10.80 -2.88
N TYR A 117 0.03 -11.65 -2.15
CA TYR A 117 -0.51 -12.24 -0.92
C TYR A 117 -0.68 -11.22 0.20
N ALA A 118 0.18 -10.20 0.29
CA ALA A 118 0.02 -9.13 1.26
C ALA A 118 -1.31 -8.39 1.06
N VAL A 119 -1.69 -8.13 -0.18
CA VAL A 119 -2.97 -7.52 -0.52
C VAL A 119 -4.13 -8.47 -0.23
N GLU A 120 -4.05 -9.72 -0.69
CA GLU A 120 -5.13 -10.70 -0.50
C GLU A 120 -5.36 -11.03 0.97
N ASN A 121 -4.31 -11.22 1.75
CA ASN A 121 -4.42 -11.56 3.17
C ASN A 121 -4.99 -10.42 4.02
N THR A 122 -4.87 -9.18 3.57
CA THR A 122 -5.30 -8.00 4.31
C THR A 122 -6.56 -7.36 3.73
N ARG A 123 -7.10 -7.88 2.65
CA ARG A 123 -8.23 -7.28 1.93
C ARG A 123 -9.41 -6.96 2.82
N ARG A 124 -9.83 -7.91 3.66
CA ARG A 124 -10.98 -7.71 4.56
C ARG A 124 -10.73 -6.62 5.59
N GLN A 125 -9.54 -6.58 6.14
CA GLN A 125 -9.16 -5.57 7.13
C GLN A 125 -9.13 -4.17 6.50
N VAL A 126 -8.59 -4.07 5.29
CA VAL A 126 -8.55 -2.81 4.54
C VAL A 126 -9.96 -2.34 4.18
N GLU A 127 -10.81 -3.23 3.68
CA GLU A 127 -12.20 -2.93 3.37
C GLU A 127 -12.97 -2.46 4.61
N GLN A 128 -12.74 -3.10 5.75
CA GLN A 128 -13.35 -2.72 7.02
C GLN A 128 -12.93 -1.30 7.44
N ILE A 129 -11.65 -0.97 7.35
CA ILE A 129 -11.15 0.37 7.66
C ILE A 129 -11.78 1.41 6.73
N GLN A 130 -11.88 1.10 5.44
CA GLN A 130 -12.51 1.98 4.46
C GLN A 130 -13.98 2.22 4.80
N GLN A 131 -14.71 1.18 5.15
CA GLN A 131 -16.11 1.26 5.53
C GLN A 131 -16.32 2.06 6.82
N GLU A 132 -15.51 1.81 7.84
CA GLU A 132 -15.57 2.54 9.11
C GLU A 132 -15.27 4.02 8.91
N THR A 133 -14.26 4.35 8.10
CA THR A 133 -13.91 5.73 7.79
C THR A 133 -15.02 6.44 7.04
N LEU A 134 -15.62 5.77 6.05
CA LEU A 134 -16.75 6.31 5.29
C LEU A 134 -17.94 6.59 6.20
N ASN A 135 -18.30 5.63 7.07
CA ASN A 135 -19.38 5.79 8.01
C ASN A 135 -19.16 6.95 8.97
N LYS A 136 -17.95 7.12 9.45
CA LYS A 136 -17.56 8.23 10.33
C LYS A 136 -17.69 9.58 9.62
N ILE A 137 -17.23 9.66 8.39
CA ILE A 137 -17.38 10.87 7.58
C ILE A 137 -18.86 11.21 7.39
N LEU A 138 -19.68 10.23 7.06
CA LEU A 138 -21.12 10.42 6.86
C LEU A 138 -21.84 10.86 8.15
N GLU A 139 -21.42 10.36 9.31
CA GLU A 139 -21.94 10.81 10.60
C GLU A 139 -21.59 12.25 10.91
N ASP A 140 -20.35 12.65 10.63
CA ASP A 140 -19.87 14.01 10.85
C ASP A 140 -20.57 15.04 9.94
N LEU A 141 -21.21 14.59 8.87
CA LEU A 141 -21.94 15.42 7.92
C LEU A 141 -23.43 15.62 8.29
N LYS A 142 -23.90 14.93 9.29
CA LYS A 142 -25.26 15.17 9.80
C LYS A 142 -25.24 16.40 10.75
#